data_86ce0f233e202dfb006e93a673af0185
#
_entry.id   86ce0f233e202dfb006e93a673af0185
#
_cell.length_a   1.000
_cell.length_b   1.000
_cell.length_c   1.000
_cell.angle_alpha   90.00
_cell.angle_beta   90.00
_cell.angle_gamma   90.00
#
_symmetry.space_group_name_H-M   'P 1'
#
loop_
_entity.id
_entity.type
_entity.pdbx_description
1 polymer ?
#
loop_
_entity_poly.entity_id
_entity_poly.type
_entity_poly.pdbx_seq_one_letter_code
_entity_poly.pdbx_strand_id
1 'polypeptide(L)'
;MIGDRLKELRHDHNDTQEDLAEKLNISKFTVQSWEQGKSEPNHDMLVSICRLYHVSSDFLLGLSDDDPVFYHTREMRLSQESRTLLKEFSDFLFRKERKKSARY
;
A
#
# COMPACT_ATOMS: atom_id res chain seq x y z
N MET A 1 6.12 -10.67 10.74
CA MET A 1 6.98 -10.23 9.63
C MET A 1 6.15 -9.75 8.47
N ILE A 2 6.16 -10.40 7.34
CA ILE A 2 5.40 -9.91 6.18
C ILE A 2 3.90 -9.87 6.44
N GLY A 3 3.38 -10.86 7.14
CA GLY A 3 1.96 -10.93 7.49
C GLY A 3 1.49 -9.78 8.38
N ASP A 4 2.31 -9.39 9.35
CA ASP A 4 1.98 -8.29 10.25
C ASP A 4 1.92 -6.96 9.50
N ARG A 5 2.90 -6.70 8.64
CA ARG A 5 2.93 -5.48 7.84
C ARG A 5 1.80 -5.45 6.82
N LEU A 6 1.49 -6.58 6.22
CA LEU A 6 0.37 -6.68 5.30
C LEU A 6 -0.95 -6.37 5.99
N LYS A 7 -1.13 -6.89 7.19
CA LYS A 7 -2.32 -6.62 8.00
C LYS A 7 -2.43 -5.14 8.36
N GLU A 8 -1.34 -4.51 8.75
CA GLU A 8 -1.30 -3.07 9.03
C GLU A 8 -1.67 -2.25 7.80
N LEU A 9 -1.07 -2.56 6.65
CA LEU A 9 -1.36 -1.87 5.39
C LEU A 9 -2.83 -2.02 5.01
N ARG A 10 -3.36 -3.21 5.15
CA ARG A 10 -4.76 -3.48 4.86
C ARG A 10 -5.68 -2.63 5.74
N HIS A 11 -5.41 -2.58 7.04
CA HIS A 11 -6.17 -1.75 7.98
C HIS A 11 -6.04 -0.26 7.67
N ASP A 12 -4.85 0.19 7.33
CA ASP A 12 -4.60 1.59 6.98
C ASP A 12 -5.42 2.03 5.76
N HIS A 13 -5.68 1.11 4.85
CA HIS A 13 -6.47 1.36 3.65
C HIS A 13 -7.95 0.99 3.79
N ASN A 14 -8.37 0.63 5.01
CA ASN A 14 -9.75 0.22 5.31
C ASN A 14 -10.23 -0.97 4.47
N ASP A 15 -9.31 -1.86 4.12
CA ASP A 15 -9.63 -3.08 3.39
C ASP A 15 -9.84 -4.24 4.38
N THR A 16 -10.90 -5.02 4.15
CA THR A 16 -11.06 -6.31 4.82
C THR A 16 -10.17 -7.34 4.11
N GLN A 17 -10.02 -8.51 4.71
CA GLN A 17 -9.31 -9.62 4.05
C GLN A 17 -9.98 -9.99 2.73
N GLU A 18 -11.31 -9.93 2.69
CA GLU A 18 -12.07 -10.18 1.47
C GLU A 18 -11.81 -9.11 0.40
N ASP A 19 -11.75 -7.85 0.81
CA ASP A 19 -11.47 -6.75 -0.11
C ASP A 19 -10.09 -6.90 -0.75
N LEU A 20 -9.09 -7.22 0.04
CA LEU A 20 -7.73 -7.44 -0.47
C LEU A 20 -7.69 -8.66 -1.41
N ALA A 21 -8.35 -9.75 -1.02
CA ALA A 21 -8.41 -10.95 -1.84
C ALA A 21 -9.05 -10.66 -3.19
N GLU A 22 -10.12 -9.89 -3.21
CA GLU A 22 -10.79 -9.49 -4.44
C GLU A 22 -9.89 -8.63 -5.32
N LYS A 23 -9.20 -7.66 -4.73
CA LYS A 23 -8.28 -6.79 -5.46
C LYS A 23 -7.11 -7.53 -6.07
N LEU A 24 -6.65 -8.59 -5.41
CA LEU A 24 -5.54 -9.42 -5.90
C LEU A 24 -6.02 -10.63 -6.72
N ASN A 25 -7.32 -10.81 -6.83
CA ASN A 25 -7.94 -11.95 -7.54
C ASN A 25 -7.48 -13.30 -6.96
N ILE A 26 -7.51 -13.41 -5.64
CA ILE A 26 -7.17 -14.62 -4.89
C ILE A 26 -8.24 -14.91 -3.85
N SER A 27 -8.12 -16.04 -3.15
CA SER A 27 -9.09 -16.39 -2.11
C SER A 27 -8.78 -15.66 -0.80
N LYS A 28 -9.82 -15.42 -0.01
CA LYS A 28 -9.69 -14.87 1.35
C LYS A 28 -8.78 -15.74 2.21
N PHE A 29 -8.85 -17.05 2.04
CA PHE A 29 -8.02 -18.00 2.80
C PHE A 29 -6.52 -17.80 2.53
N THR A 30 -6.16 -17.41 1.32
CA THR A 30 -4.79 -17.10 0.97
C THR A 30 -4.30 -15.88 1.75
N VAL A 31 -5.11 -14.82 1.81
CA VAL A 31 -4.79 -13.62 2.60
C VAL A 31 -4.64 -13.97 4.08
N GLN A 32 -5.58 -14.74 4.62
CA GLN A 32 -5.53 -15.21 6.02
C GLN A 32 -4.23 -15.97 6.29
N SER A 33 -3.86 -16.87 5.40
CA SER A 33 -2.65 -17.67 5.52
C SER A 33 -1.39 -16.81 5.58
N TRP A 34 -1.33 -15.80 4.73
CA TRP A 34 -0.21 -14.84 4.73
C TRP A 34 -0.14 -14.05 6.05
N GLU A 35 -1.28 -13.56 6.53
CA GLU A 35 -1.34 -12.76 7.76
C GLU A 35 -1.03 -13.59 9.00
N GLN A 36 -1.35 -14.89 8.98
CA GLN A 36 -1.03 -15.80 10.06
C GLN A 36 0.39 -16.36 10.01
N GLY A 37 1.12 -16.06 8.95
CA GLY A 37 2.48 -16.56 8.78
C GLY A 37 2.57 -18.03 8.38
N LYS A 38 1.47 -18.62 7.92
CA LYS A 38 1.44 -20.02 7.45
C LYS A 38 2.00 -20.18 6.06
N SER A 39 1.90 -19.13 5.24
CA SER A 39 2.47 -19.07 3.90
C SER A 39 2.90 -17.65 3.60
N GLU A 40 3.62 -17.48 2.50
CA GLU A 40 4.08 -16.18 2.06
C GLU A 40 3.63 -15.91 0.63
N PRO A 41 3.40 -14.63 0.26
CA PRO A 41 3.10 -14.29 -1.12
C PRO A 41 4.28 -14.67 -2.02
N ASN A 42 3.97 -15.18 -3.21
CA ASN A 42 5.01 -15.40 -4.20
C ASN A 42 5.47 -14.04 -4.77
N HIS A 43 6.48 -14.09 -5.63
CA HIS A 43 7.08 -12.88 -6.19
C HIS A 43 6.06 -11.97 -6.88
N ASP A 44 5.20 -12.53 -7.70
CA ASP A 44 4.20 -11.78 -8.45
C ASP A 44 3.17 -11.14 -7.52
N MET A 45 2.74 -11.87 -6.49
CA MET A 45 1.81 -11.35 -5.49
C MET A 45 2.45 -10.25 -4.67
N LEU A 46 3.73 -10.40 -4.32
CA LEU A 46 4.47 -9.37 -3.60
C LEU A 46 4.50 -8.06 -4.39
N VAL A 47 4.80 -8.14 -5.67
CA VAL A 47 4.79 -6.97 -6.57
C VAL A 47 3.39 -6.34 -6.63
N SER A 48 2.36 -7.16 -6.74
CA SER A 48 0.98 -6.70 -6.81
C SER A 48 0.56 -5.96 -5.52
N ILE A 49 0.94 -6.49 -4.37
CA ILE A 49 0.66 -5.85 -3.07
C ILE A 49 1.38 -4.51 -2.97
N CYS A 50 2.65 -4.47 -3.35
CA CYS A 50 3.43 -3.24 -3.32
C CYS A 50 2.82 -2.16 -4.21
N ARG A 51 2.37 -2.53 -5.40
CA ARG A 51 1.72 -1.60 -6.33
C ARG A 51 0.36 -1.14 -5.81
N LEU A 52 -0.40 -2.06 -5.24
CA LEU A 52 -1.74 -1.75 -4.72
C LEU A 52 -1.68 -0.73 -3.58
N TYR A 53 -0.76 -0.92 -2.65
CA TYR A 53 -0.64 -0.08 -1.46
C TYR A 53 0.46 0.98 -1.56
N HIS A 54 1.12 1.08 -2.68
CA HIS A 54 2.18 2.07 -2.93
C HIS A 54 3.30 2.02 -1.88
N VAL A 55 3.75 0.83 -1.57
CA VAL A 55 4.88 0.60 -0.65
C VAL A 55 6.00 -0.14 -1.36
N SER A 56 7.21 -0.03 -0.83
CA SER A 56 8.35 -0.78 -1.35
C SER A 56 8.32 -2.22 -0.85
N SER A 57 8.98 -3.11 -1.57
CA SER A 57 9.17 -4.49 -1.13
C SER A 57 10.02 -4.53 0.14
N ASP A 58 10.98 -3.64 0.29
CA ASP A 58 11.81 -3.55 1.49
C ASP A 58 10.97 -3.27 2.73
N PHE A 59 10.01 -2.36 2.63
CA PHE A 59 9.08 -2.07 3.71
C PHE A 59 8.22 -3.29 4.05
N LEU A 60 7.64 -3.91 3.03
CA LEU A 60 6.76 -5.07 3.23
C LEU A 60 7.51 -6.26 3.83
N LEU A 61 8.77 -6.45 3.43
CA LEU A 61 9.62 -7.53 3.94
C LEU A 61 10.25 -7.22 5.30
N GLY A 62 10.06 -6.01 5.82
CA GLY A 62 10.62 -5.61 7.10
C GLY A 62 12.10 -5.23 7.06
N LEU A 63 12.66 -5.03 5.87
CA LEU A 63 14.04 -4.62 5.69
C LEU A 63 14.23 -3.12 5.88
N SER A 64 13.15 -2.35 5.81
CA SER A 64 13.17 -0.91 6.00
C SER A 64 11.95 -0.51 6.81
N ASP A 65 12.14 0.35 7.79
CA ASP A 65 11.06 1.01 8.52
C ASP A 65 10.65 2.30 7.83
N ASP A 66 11.42 2.73 6.84
CA ASP A 66 11.06 3.84 5.99
C ASP A 66 9.92 3.41 5.07
N ASP A 67 8.72 3.59 5.55
CA ASP A 67 7.57 3.67 4.68
C ASP A 67 7.98 4.65 3.56
N PRO A 68 7.95 4.25 2.28
CA PRO A 68 8.23 5.19 1.19
C PRO A 68 7.33 6.39 1.28
N VAL A 69 6.38 6.29 2.14
CA VAL A 69 5.54 7.35 2.60
C VAL A 69 6.03 7.78 3.98
N PHE A 70 7.27 8.23 4.06
CA PHE A 70 7.73 8.98 5.24
C PHE A 70 6.71 10.08 5.59
N TYR A 71 6.07 10.60 4.58
CA TYR A 71 4.96 11.52 4.68
C TYR A 71 3.70 10.87 5.24
N HIS A 72 3.51 9.58 5.07
CA HIS A 72 2.33 8.85 5.52
C HIS A 72 2.17 8.90 7.03
N THR A 73 3.26 8.75 7.79
CA THR A 73 3.23 8.84 9.24
C THR A 73 2.82 10.24 9.69
N ARG A 74 3.23 11.26 8.95
CA ARG A 74 2.81 12.64 9.21
C ARG A 74 1.36 12.85 8.81
N GLU A 75 0.94 12.30 7.69
CA GLU A 75 -0.44 12.35 7.20
C GLU A 75 -1.41 11.74 8.19
N MET A 76 -1.04 10.66 8.86
CA MET A 76 -1.88 10.01 9.86
C MET A 76 -2.16 10.90 11.07
N ARG A 77 -1.35 11.93 11.29
CA ARG A 77 -1.55 12.92 12.35
C ARG A 77 -2.45 14.07 11.92
N LEU A 78 -2.75 14.16 10.64
CA LEU A 78 -3.60 15.20 10.10
C LEU A 78 -5.07 14.82 10.20
N SER A 79 -5.94 15.82 10.19
CA SER A 79 -7.38 15.58 10.11
C SER A 79 -7.71 14.92 8.76
N GLN A 80 -8.88 14.29 8.69
CA GLN A 80 -9.35 13.67 7.46
C GLN A 80 -9.46 14.68 6.32
N GLU A 81 -9.90 15.90 6.60
CA GLU A 81 -9.97 16.98 5.62
C GLU A 81 -8.58 17.32 5.07
N SER A 82 -7.61 17.47 5.95
CA SER A 82 -6.24 17.79 5.57
C SER A 82 -5.62 16.67 4.74
N ARG A 83 -5.91 15.42 5.07
CA ARG A 83 -5.48 14.25 4.29
C ARG A 83 -6.04 14.29 2.88
N THR A 84 -7.32 14.60 2.74
CA THR A 84 -7.99 14.68 1.45
C THR A 84 -7.38 15.79 0.60
N LEU A 85 -7.16 16.96 1.17
CA LEU A 85 -6.52 18.08 0.49
C LEU A 85 -5.10 17.75 0.05
N LEU A 86 -4.33 17.10 0.90
CA LEU A 86 -2.97 16.70 0.59
C LEU A 86 -2.94 15.69 -0.56
N LYS A 87 -3.86 14.75 -0.56
CA LYS A 87 -3.99 13.77 -1.63
C LYS A 87 -4.35 14.43 -2.95
N GLU A 88 -5.33 15.34 -2.95
CA GLU A 88 -5.76 16.09 -4.13
C GLU A 88 -4.60 16.91 -4.70
N PHE A 89 -3.85 17.57 -3.83
CA PHE A 89 -2.69 18.36 -4.22
C PHE A 89 -1.60 17.48 -4.82
N SER A 90 -1.32 16.35 -4.19
CA SER A 90 -0.35 15.37 -4.69
C SER A 90 -0.74 14.84 -6.06
N ASP A 91 -2.00 14.49 -6.25
CA ASP A 91 -2.53 14.00 -7.53
C ASP A 91 -2.43 15.08 -8.61
N PHE A 92 -2.69 16.32 -8.25
CA PHE A 92 -2.56 17.45 -9.15
C PHE A 92 -1.12 17.63 -9.63
N LEU A 93 -0.16 17.60 -8.72
CA LEU A 93 1.26 17.72 -9.05
C LEU A 93 1.71 16.57 -9.95
N PHE A 94 1.28 15.37 -9.65
CA PHE A 94 1.62 14.18 -10.43
C PHE A 94 1.10 14.28 -11.86
N ARG A 95 -0.13 14.75 -12.04
CA ARG A 95 -0.69 14.96 -13.37
C ARG A 95 0.04 16.06 -14.14
N LYS A 96 0.46 17.12 -13.47
CA LYS A 96 1.20 18.21 -14.08
C LYS A 96 2.57 17.75 -14.60
N GLU A 97 3.27 16.93 -13.84
CA GLU A 97 4.54 16.35 -14.27
C GLU A 97 4.38 15.38 -15.42
N ARG A 98 3.31 14.59 -15.43
CA ARG A 98 2.98 13.69 -16.54
C ARG A 98 2.83 14.44 -17.85
N LYS A 99 2.16 15.60 -17.83
CA LYS A 99 1.99 16.42 -19.02
C LYS A 99 3.34 16.93 -19.54
N LYS A 100 4.26 17.26 -18.66
CA LYS A 100 5.63 17.67 -19.05
C LYS A 100 6.38 16.51 -19.67
N SER A 101 6.29 15.31 -19.10
CA SER A 101 6.96 14.12 -19.62
C SER A 101 6.41 13.70 -20.99
N ALA A 102 5.13 13.89 -21.23
CA ALA A 102 4.48 13.52 -22.48
C ALA A 102 4.87 14.44 -23.66
N ARG A 103 5.58 15.53 -23.40
CA ARG A 103 6.04 16.47 -24.44
C ARG A 103 7.41 16.12 -25.01
N TYR A 104 8.05 15.13 -24.45
CA TYR A 104 9.31 14.59 -24.94
C TYR A 104 9.03 13.31 -25.73
#